data_5728103f36bfbd97aa1cf7756d0acfca
#
_entry.id   5728103f36bfbd97aa1cf7756d0acfca
#
_cell.length_a   1.000
_cell.length_b   1.000
_cell.length_c   1.000
_cell.angle_alpha   90.00
_cell.angle_beta   90.00
_cell.angle_gamma   90.00
#
_symmetry.space_group_name_H-M   'P 1'
#
loop_
_entity.id
_entity.type
_entity.pdbx_description
1 polymer ?
#
loop_
_entity_poly.entity_id
_entity_poly.type
_entity_poly.pdbx_seq_one_letter_code
_entity_poly.pdbx_strand_id
1 'polypeptide(L)'
;MWQRRRVPHGTVHHPVFARFYASCCGPAADARAGVAALRKELLTGTTGRVIEVGAGTGLNFAHYPGTVSEVVAIEPEPTLREVARSAAARAEVPVDLVPGVAEALPVKSEAFDTAVASLVLCSVYEVQRALLELRRVLRPGGELRFFEHGRAAGRGLAAVQWSLDRTVWPLLMGGCHTGRDPLGEIRAAGFEVLRVRRLKVPERGPTLPTSPAVLGMARRPAD
;
A
#
# COMPACT_ATOMS: atom_id res chain seq x y z
N MET A 1 -25.11 -3.29 18.95
CA MET A 1 -24.38 -2.24 19.70
C MET A 1 -22.88 -2.47 19.46
N TRP A 2 -22.31 -1.86 18.40
CA TRP A 2 -20.89 -2.03 18.03
C TRP A 2 -20.07 -1.11 18.93
N GLN A 3 -19.29 -1.68 19.84
CA GLN A 3 -18.26 -0.94 20.55
C GLN A 3 -17.23 -0.41 19.54
N ARG A 4 -17.22 0.91 19.35
CA ARG A 4 -16.17 1.63 18.64
C ARG A 4 -14.85 1.37 19.37
N ARG A 5 -14.07 0.35 18.93
CA ARG A 5 -12.68 0.24 19.35
C ARG A 5 -11.99 1.51 18.85
N ARG A 6 -11.48 2.31 19.77
CA ARG A 6 -10.67 3.49 19.42
C ARG A 6 -9.47 2.98 18.64
N VAL A 7 -9.35 3.42 17.37
CA VAL A 7 -8.07 3.30 16.65
C VAL A 7 -7.06 4.02 17.52
N PRO A 8 -5.95 3.39 17.87
CA PRO A 8 -4.91 4.08 18.60
C PRO A 8 -4.50 5.31 17.76
N HIS A 9 -4.74 6.52 18.27
CA HIS A 9 -4.12 7.73 17.77
C HIS A 9 -2.66 7.69 18.20
N GLY A 10 -1.92 6.71 17.68
CA GLY A 10 -0.55 6.45 18.04
C GLY A 10 0.20 5.99 16.81
N THR A 11 1.39 6.46 16.66
CA THR A 11 2.39 5.98 15.71
C THR A 11 2.41 4.46 15.77
N VAL A 12 2.12 3.81 14.62
CA VAL A 12 2.45 2.40 14.45
C VAL A 12 3.96 2.31 14.61
N HIS A 13 4.41 1.62 15.63
CA HIS A 13 5.83 1.58 15.97
C HIS A 13 6.33 0.13 15.95
N HIS A 14 6.98 -0.22 14.84
CA HIS A 14 7.65 -1.51 14.64
C HIS A 14 9.15 -1.30 14.36
N PRO A 15 9.95 -0.80 15.32
CA PRO A 15 11.31 -0.34 15.05
C PRO A 15 12.23 -1.46 14.57
N VAL A 16 12.04 -2.68 15.04
CA VAL A 16 12.82 -3.85 14.60
C VAL A 16 12.53 -4.17 13.14
N PHE A 17 11.26 -4.27 12.78
CA PHE A 17 10.83 -4.47 11.39
C PHE A 17 11.30 -3.32 10.51
N ALA A 18 11.12 -2.08 10.94
CA ALA A 18 11.48 -0.90 10.14
C ALA A 18 12.99 -0.87 9.80
N ARG A 19 13.85 -1.15 10.78
CA ARG A 19 15.30 -1.26 10.56
C ARG A 19 15.66 -2.41 9.61
N PHE A 20 15.07 -3.58 9.82
CA PHE A 20 15.24 -4.73 8.93
C PHE A 20 14.78 -4.39 7.51
N TYR A 21 13.57 -3.85 7.36
CA TYR A 21 13.01 -3.46 6.06
C TYR A 21 13.86 -2.42 5.35
N ALA A 22 14.29 -1.37 6.05
CA ALA A 22 15.16 -0.33 5.49
C ALA A 22 16.52 -0.87 5.02
N SER A 23 17.06 -1.91 5.68
CA SER A 23 18.35 -2.48 5.31
C SER A 23 18.27 -3.49 4.17
N CYS A 24 17.20 -4.29 4.07
CA CYS A 24 17.11 -5.38 3.09
C CYS A 24 16.20 -5.08 1.89
N CYS A 25 15.24 -4.14 2.02
CA CYS A 25 14.25 -3.83 1.00
C CYS A 25 14.55 -2.49 0.31
N GLY A 26 15.77 -2.32 -0.17
CA GLY A 26 16.19 -1.14 -0.94
C GLY A 26 15.96 -1.31 -2.45
N PRO A 27 16.27 -0.26 -3.26
CA PRO A 27 16.03 -0.24 -4.69
C PRO A 27 16.63 -1.42 -5.47
N ALA A 28 17.83 -1.88 -5.06
CA ALA A 28 18.51 -3.02 -5.69
C ALA A 28 17.80 -4.35 -5.43
N ALA A 29 17.22 -4.53 -4.23
CA ALA A 29 16.42 -5.72 -3.90
C ALA A 29 15.08 -5.70 -4.64
N ASP A 30 14.45 -4.54 -4.67
CA ASP A 30 13.18 -4.29 -5.40
C ASP A 30 13.34 -4.60 -6.91
N ALA A 31 14.43 -4.13 -7.52
CA ALA A 31 14.75 -4.40 -8.92
C ALA A 31 15.00 -5.89 -9.18
N ARG A 32 15.80 -6.57 -8.32
CA ARG A 32 16.07 -8.01 -8.45
C ARG A 32 14.81 -8.87 -8.32
N ALA A 33 13.87 -8.47 -7.48
CA ALA A 33 12.59 -9.15 -7.33
C ALA A 33 11.58 -8.83 -8.46
N GLY A 34 11.91 -7.92 -9.37
CA GLY A 34 11.02 -7.44 -10.44
C GLY A 34 9.94 -6.47 -9.94
N VAL A 35 9.97 -6.07 -8.67
CA VAL A 35 8.97 -5.21 -8.05
C VAL A 35 9.08 -3.77 -8.56
N ALA A 36 10.28 -3.27 -8.84
CA ALA A 36 10.49 -1.94 -9.42
C ALA A 36 9.71 -1.73 -10.74
N ALA A 37 9.69 -2.76 -11.61
CA ALA A 37 8.89 -2.72 -12.85
C ALA A 37 7.38 -2.66 -12.56
N LEU A 38 6.91 -3.39 -11.54
CA LEU A 38 5.51 -3.37 -11.12
C LEU A 38 5.11 -2.01 -10.50
N ARG A 39 6.01 -1.36 -9.75
CA ARG A 39 5.81 0.01 -9.25
C ARG A 39 5.68 1.00 -10.40
N LYS A 40 6.56 0.92 -11.38
CA LYS A 40 6.49 1.76 -12.58
C LYS A 40 5.17 1.53 -13.34
N GLU A 41 4.74 0.27 -13.52
CA GLU A 41 3.45 -0.06 -14.15
C GLU A 41 2.28 0.51 -13.34
N LEU A 42 2.29 0.33 -11.99
CA LEU A 42 1.28 0.85 -11.08
C LEU A 42 1.06 2.36 -11.27
N LEU A 43 2.16 3.11 -11.40
CA LEU A 43 2.14 4.57 -11.44
C LEU A 43 2.06 5.16 -12.84
N THR A 44 2.20 4.33 -13.88
CA THR A 44 2.07 4.79 -15.27
C THR A 44 0.71 5.41 -15.53
N GLY A 45 0.70 6.64 -16.07
CA GLY A 45 -0.51 7.40 -16.37
C GLY A 45 -1.20 8.01 -15.15
N THR A 46 -0.55 8.03 -13.99
CA THR A 46 -1.01 8.81 -12.83
C THR A 46 -0.90 10.31 -13.13
N THR A 47 -1.90 11.07 -12.73
CA THR A 47 -1.96 12.52 -12.98
C THR A 47 -2.49 13.28 -11.77
N GLY A 48 -2.26 14.58 -11.74
CA GLY A 48 -2.83 15.47 -10.74
C GLY A 48 -2.23 15.30 -9.35
N ARG A 49 -3.02 15.54 -8.34
CA ARG A 49 -2.62 15.47 -6.93
C ARG A 49 -2.79 14.05 -6.40
N VAL A 50 -1.72 13.48 -5.86
CA VAL A 50 -1.67 12.09 -5.42
C VAL A 50 -1.56 11.98 -3.89
N ILE A 51 -2.27 11.02 -3.29
CA ILE A 51 -2.00 10.53 -1.93
C ILE A 51 -1.46 9.11 -1.99
N GLU A 52 -0.31 8.86 -1.38
CA GLU A 52 0.25 7.52 -1.19
C GLU A 52 0.17 7.13 0.28
N VAL A 53 -0.43 5.97 0.59
CA VAL A 53 -0.49 5.44 1.96
C VAL A 53 0.52 4.33 2.16
N GLY A 54 1.20 4.33 3.31
CA GLY A 54 2.26 3.38 3.63
C GLY A 54 3.47 3.54 2.72
N ALA A 55 3.99 4.76 2.60
CA ALA A 55 5.10 5.08 1.70
C ALA A 55 6.40 4.30 2.00
N GLY A 56 6.53 3.76 3.21
CA GLY A 56 7.70 2.98 3.62
C GLY A 56 8.99 3.77 3.47
N THR A 57 9.93 3.24 2.70
CA THR A 57 11.21 3.89 2.40
C THR A 57 11.16 4.78 1.15
N GLY A 58 9.99 5.00 0.55
CA GLY A 58 9.80 5.87 -0.61
C GLY A 58 10.16 5.24 -1.96
N LEU A 59 10.07 3.91 -2.10
CA LEU A 59 10.45 3.21 -3.33
C LEU A 59 9.59 3.58 -4.56
N ASN A 60 8.39 4.10 -4.34
CA ASN A 60 7.53 4.56 -5.42
C ASN A 60 7.93 5.93 -5.97
N PHE A 61 8.60 6.77 -5.18
CA PHE A 61 8.80 8.19 -5.53
C PHE A 61 9.57 8.41 -6.82
N ALA A 62 10.53 7.55 -7.14
CA ALA A 62 11.28 7.61 -8.40
C ALA A 62 10.48 7.20 -9.64
N HIS A 63 9.24 6.74 -9.48
CA HIS A 63 8.41 6.21 -10.58
C HIS A 63 7.19 7.07 -10.88
N TYR A 64 6.93 8.13 -10.12
CA TYR A 64 5.84 9.05 -10.43
C TYR A 64 6.15 9.83 -11.71
N PRO A 65 5.22 9.85 -12.68
CA PRO A 65 5.41 10.62 -13.92
C PRO A 65 5.28 12.13 -13.65
N GLY A 66 5.91 12.95 -14.50
CA GLY A 66 5.85 14.41 -14.42
C GLY A 66 4.46 15.03 -14.61
N THR A 67 3.45 14.20 -14.91
CA THR A 67 2.02 14.60 -14.93
C THR A 67 1.40 14.68 -13.54
N VAL A 68 2.11 14.22 -12.50
CA VAL A 68 1.74 14.35 -11.09
C VAL A 68 2.18 15.71 -10.60
N SER A 69 1.26 16.49 -10.03
CA SER A 69 1.55 17.83 -9.52
C SER A 69 2.24 17.81 -8.14
N GLU A 70 1.83 16.88 -7.29
CA GLU A 70 2.44 16.62 -5.97
C GLU A 70 2.02 15.25 -5.45
N VAL A 71 2.82 14.69 -4.55
CA VAL A 71 2.52 13.47 -3.80
C VAL A 71 2.49 13.80 -2.31
N VAL A 72 1.36 13.56 -1.65
CA VAL A 72 1.27 13.55 -0.18
C VAL A 72 1.44 12.09 0.29
N ALA A 73 2.59 11.80 0.88
CA ALA A 73 2.98 10.44 1.25
C ALA A 73 2.80 10.22 2.76
N ILE A 74 1.89 9.33 3.12
CA ILE A 74 1.54 9.01 4.51
C ILE A 74 2.35 7.80 4.97
N GLU A 75 3.13 7.96 6.05
CA GLU A 75 3.90 6.86 6.65
C GLU A 75 3.90 7.00 8.18
N PRO A 76 3.35 6.01 8.93
CA PRO A 76 3.27 6.08 10.38
C PRO A 76 4.64 5.84 11.08
N GLU A 77 5.50 4.97 10.51
CA GLU A 77 6.74 4.56 11.17
C GLU A 77 7.85 5.63 11.01
N PRO A 78 8.34 6.23 12.11
CA PRO A 78 9.33 7.31 12.03
C PRO A 78 10.64 6.92 11.33
N THR A 79 11.12 5.69 11.55
CA THR A 79 12.38 5.19 10.96
C THR A 79 12.24 5.09 9.42
N LEU A 80 11.13 4.58 8.93
CA LEU A 80 10.87 4.49 7.48
C LEU A 80 10.70 5.88 6.86
N ARG A 81 9.98 6.77 7.54
CA ARG A 81 9.81 8.17 7.10
C ARG A 81 11.15 8.90 6.96
N GLU A 82 12.11 8.66 7.89
CA GLU A 82 13.43 9.26 7.80
C GLU A 82 14.18 8.80 6.54
N VAL A 83 14.13 7.49 6.23
CA VAL A 83 14.73 6.95 5.01
C VAL A 83 14.04 7.53 3.77
N ALA A 84 12.71 7.63 3.79
CA ALA A 84 11.90 8.15 2.70
C ALA A 84 12.20 9.62 2.36
N ARG A 85 12.66 10.45 3.32
CA ARG A 85 13.09 11.84 3.06
C ARG A 85 14.19 11.92 2.01
N SER A 86 15.15 10.99 2.06
CA SER A 86 16.21 10.94 1.06
C SER A 86 15.69 10.55 -0.32
N ALA A 87 14.66 9.70 -0.41
CA ALA A 87 14.00 9.36 -1.66
C ALA A 87 13.14 10.51 -2.19
N ALA A 88 12.41 11.19 -1.30
CA ALA A 88 11.60 12.38 -1.64
C ALA A 88 12.46 13.52 -2.22
N ALA A 89 13.63 13.77 -1.62
CA ALA A 89 14.56 14.80 -2.12
C ALA A 89 15.13 14.51 -3.52
N ARG A 90 15.07 13.26 -3.98
CA ARG A 90 15.54 12.85 -5.33
C ARG A 90 14.40 12.59 -6.31
N ALA A 91 13.17 12.73 -5.88
CA ALA A 91 12.00 12.54 -6.73
C ALA A 91 11.90 13.67 -7.76
N GLU A 92 11.40 13.35 -8.96
CA GLU A 92 11.15 14.32 -10.03
C GLU A 92 9.93 15.21 -9.74
N VAL A 93 9.02 14.71 -8.90
CA VAL A 93 7.80 15.42 -8.48
C VAL A 93 7.88 15.81 -7.01
N PRO A 94 7.24 16.91 -6.58
CA PRO A 94 7.19 17.29 -5.17
C PRO A 94 6.57 16.18 -4.30
N VAL A 95 7.24 15.81 -3.21
CA VAL A 95 6.75 14.80 -2.25
C VAL A 95 6.71 15.40 -0.85
N ASP A 96 5.52 15.46 -0.26
CA ASP A 96 5.32 15.86 1.14
C ASP A 96 5.11 14.61 2.02
N LEU A 97 6.01 14.42 2.98
CA LEU A 97 6.01 13.26 3.90
C LEU A 97 5.27 13.61 5.20
N VAL A 98 4.10 13.03 5.36
CA VAL A 98 3.20 13.31 6.48
C VAL A 98 3.11 12.09 7.41
N PRO A 99 3.30 12.26 8.74
CA PRO A 99 3.04 11.21 9.71
C PRO A 99 1.54 10.94 9.79
N GLY A 100 1.13 9.68 9.69
CA GLY A 100 -0.29 9.30 9.77
C GLY A 100 -0.51 7.83 9.50
N VAL A 101 -1.71 7.36 9.81
CA VAL A 101 -2.18 5.99 9.53
C VAL A 101 -3.25 6.02 8.45
N ALA A 102 -3.33 4.96 7.67
CA ALA A 102 -4.29 4.88 6.55
C ALA A 102 -5.76 4.91 7.02
N GLU A 103 -6.02 4.48 8.25
CA GLU A 103 -7.35 4.44 8.87
C GLU A 103 -7.87 5.81 9.37
N ALA A 104 -7.00 6.85 9.37
CA ALA A 104 -7.34 8.22 9.78
C ALA A 104 -6.39 9.21 9.09
N LEU A 105 -6.65 9.48 7.82
CA LEU A 105 -5.81 10.34 7.00
C LEU A 105 -5.92 11.81 7.43
N PRO A 106 -4.78 12.48 7.74
CA PRO A 106 -4.77 13.86 8.22
C PRO A 106 -4.93 14.89 7.10
N VAL A 107 -5.81 14.61 6.15
CA VAL A 107 -6.05 15.42 4.95
C VAL A 107 -7.56 15.63 4.71
N LYS A 108 -7.89 16.66 3.94
CA LYS A 108 -9.28 17.00 3.60
C LYS A 108 -9.90 15.94 2.68
N SER A 109 -11.23 15.83 2.73
CA SER A 109 -12.01 15.05 1.77
C SER A 109 -11.89 15.64 0.37
N GLU A 110 -11.99 14.78 -0.64
CA GLU A 110 -12.06 15.15 -2.07
C GLU A 110 -10.91 16.05 -2.54
N ALA A 111 -9.72 15.83 -1.97
CA ALA A 111 -8.55 16.67 -2.22
C ALA A 111 -7.58 16.05 -3.24
N PHE A 112 -7.77 14.78 -3.64
CA PHE A 112 -6.83 14.03 -4.47
C PHE A 112 -7.50 13.45 -5.71
N ASP A 113 -6.75 13.42 -6.81
CA ASP A 113 -7.16 12.80 -8.07
C ASP A 113 -6.85 11.32 -8.09
N THR A 114 -5.75 10.92 -7.42
CA THR A 114 -5.30 9.53 -7.33
C THR A 114 -4.89 9.18 -5.89
N ALA A 115 -5.25 7.99 -5.45
CA ALA A 115 -4.72 7.34 -4.26
C ALA A 115 -3.88 6.12 -4.66
N VAL A 116 -2.76 5.90 -3.96
CA VAL A 116 -1.85 4.78 -4.19
C VAL A 116 -1.72 3.97 -2.91
N ALA A 117 -1.94 2.66 -3.03
CA ALA A 117 -1.70 1.67 -1.99
C ALA A 117 -0.77 0.58 -2.56
N SER A 118 0.46 0.49 -2.05
CA SER A 118 1.47 -0.41 -2.58
C SER A 118 2.10 -1.23 -1.46
N LEU A 119 1.68 -2.50 -1.32
CA LEU A 119 2.11 -3.44 -0.28
C LEU A 119 1.83 -2.92 1.14
N VAL A 120 0.70 -2.27 1.33
CA VAL A 120 0.30 -1.63 2.59
C VAL A 120 -1.03 -2.16 3.13
N LEU A 121 -2.03 -2.44 2.28
CA LEU A 121 -3.34 -2.94 2.73
C LEU A 121 -3.23 -4.30 3.44
N CYS A 122 -2.17 -5.06 3.16
CA CYS A 122 -1.85 -6.28 3.90
C CYS A 122 -1.45 -6.00 5.36
N SER A 123 -0.95 -4.81 5.68
CA SER A 123 -0.35 -4.45 6.98
C SER A 123 -1.21 -3.51 7.83
N VAL A 124 -2.19 -2.80 7.24
CA VAL A 124 -3.10 -1.93 7.98
C VAL A 124 -3.96 -2.72 8.98
N TYR A 125 -4.29 -2.11 10.10
CA TYR A 125 -5.05 -2.78 11.16
C TYR A 125 -6.50 -3.04 10.73
N GLU A 126 -7.21 -2.00 10.25
CA GLU A 126 -8.61 -2.06 9.78
C GLU A 126 -8.69 -1.71 8.29
N VAL A 127 -8.58 -2.72 7.41
CA VAL A 127 -8.55 -2.54 5.95
C VAL A 127 -9.75 -1.76 5.42
N GLN A 128 -10.96 -2.10 5.88
CA GLN A 128 -12.17 -1.41 5.43
C GLN A 128 -12.14 0.07 5.81
N ARG A 129 -11.65 0.40 7.00
CA ARG A 129 -11.53 1.78 7.43
C ARG A 129 -10.49 2.55 6.61
N ALA A 130 -9.34 1.93 6.34
CA ALA A 130 -8.34 2.52 5.46
C ALA A 130 -8.88 2.78 4.05
N LEU A 131 -9.61 1.84 3.47
CA LEU A 131 -10.24 2.00 2.16
C LEU A 131 -11.34 3.06 2.14
N LEU A 132 -12.14 3.17 3.20
CA LEU A 132 -13.14 4.24 3.35
C LEU A 132 -12.48 5.62 3.47
N GLU A 133 -11.34 5.73 4.16
CA GLU A 133 -10.55 6.96 4.20
C GLU A 133 -9.96 7.31 2.83
N LEU A 134 -9.42 6.32 2.09
CA LEU A 134 -8.97 6.53 0.71
C LEU A 134 -10.12 6.99 -0.20
N ARG A 135 -11.32 6.40 -0.04
CA ARG A 135 -12.51 6.85 -0.77
C ARG A 135 -12.93 8.27 -0.38
N ARG A 136 -12.85 8.62 0.90
CA ARG A 136 -13.18 9.97 1.39
C ARG A 136 -12.28 11.05 0.79
N VAL A 137 -10.97 10.79 0.71
CA VAL A 137 -9.98 11.79 0.27
C VAL A 137 -9.88 11.93 -1.24
N LEU A 138 -10.27 10.91 -1.99
CA LEU A 138 -10.38 10.96 -3.45
C LEU A 138 -11.57 11.83 -3.87
N ARG A 139 -11.42 12.59 -4.94
CA ARG A 139 -12.54 13.24 -5.62
C ARG A 139 -13.50 12.22 -6.22
N PRO A 140 -14.79 12.55 -6.43
CA PRO A 140 -15.66 11.75 -7.26
C PRO A 140 -15.01 11.46 -8.63
N GLY A 141 -15.03 10.20 -9.07
CA GLY A 141 -14.32 9.75 -10.27
C GLY A 141 -12.80 9.53 -10.11
N GLY A 142 -12.23 9.86 -8.94
CA GLY A 142 -10.81 9.66 -8.65
C GLY A 142 -10.39 8.20 -8.61
N GLU A 143 -9.11 7.92 -8.84
CA GLU A 143 -8.57 6.57 -9.01
C GLU A 143 -7.87 6.07 -7.76
N LEU A 144 -8.08 4.78 -7.42
CA LEU A 144 -7.26 4.00 -6.50
C LEU A 144 -6.36 3.08 -7.31
N ARG A 145 -5.04 3.28 -7.21
CA ARG A 145 -4.01 2.40 -7.77
C ARG A 145 -3.50 1.49 -6.67
N PHE A 146 -3.48 0.18 -6.89
CA PHE A 146 -3.09 -0.78 -5.86
C PHE A 146 -2.17 -1.88 -6.39
N PHE A 147 -1.18 -2.20 -5.57
CA PHE A 147 -0.31 -3.37 -5.71
C PHE A 147 -0.17 -4.03 -4.35
N GLU A 148 -0.75 -5.22 -4.16
CA GLU A 148 -0.91 -5.83 -2.85
C GLU A 148 -0.66 -7.33 -2.86
N HIS A 149 -0.19 -7.89 -1.73
CA HIS A 149 -0.26 -9.31 -1.51
C HIS A 149 -1.71 -9.78 -1.56
N GLY A 150 -1.93 -10.99 -2.10
CA GLY A 150 -3.26 -11.55 -2.23
C GLY A 150 -3.33 -13.00 -1.75
N ARG A 151 -4.54 -13.42 -1.44
CA ARG A 151 -4.83 -14.81 -1.10
C ARG A 151 -4.49 -15.72 -2.27
N ALA A 152 -3.78 -16.82 -1.98
CA ALA A 152 -3.48 -17.86 -2.97
C ALA A 152 -4.75 -18.54 -3.48
N ALA A 153 -4.79 -18.85 -4.78
CA ALA A 153 -5.90 -19.60 -5.37
C ALA A 153 -5.87 -21.09 -4.96
N GLY A 154 -4.66 -21.65 -4.74
CA GLY A 154 -4.50 -23.05 -4.32
C GLY A 154 -4.76 -23.25 -2.83
N ARG A 155 -5.60 -24.27 -2.49
CA ARG A 155 -6.02 -24.57 -1.11
C ARG A 155 -4.85 -24.79 -0.15
N GLY A 156 -3.78 -25.48 -0.61
CA GLY A 156 -2.60 -25.76 0.23
C GLY A 156 -1.88 -24.47 0.66
N LEU A 157 -1.52 -23.62 -0.29
CA LEU A 157 -0.84 -22.36 0.01
C LEU A 157 -1.76 -21.39 0.79
N ALA A 158 -3.06 -21.36 0.49
CA ALA A 158 -4.03 -20.58 1.24
C ALA A 158 -4.13 -21.03 2.72
N ALA A 159 -4.03 -22.34 3.00
CA ALA A 159 -3.98 -22.84 4.37
C ALA A 159 -2.69 -22.44 5.09
N VAL A 160 -1.54 -22.44 4.39
CA VAL A 160 -0.27 -21.93 4.93
C VAL A 160 -0.38 -20.43 5.24
N GLN A 161 -0.90 -19.61 4.33
CA GLN A 161 -1.15 -18.19 4.56
C GLN A 161 -2.05 -17.98 5.79
N TRP A 162 -3.16 -18.71 5.88
CA TRP A 162 -4.08 -18.63 7.01
C TRP A 162 -3.40 -18.94 8.35
N SER A 163 -2.53 -19.95 8.39
CA SER A 163 -1.77 -20.31 9.59
C SER A 163 -0.75 -19.24 9.97
N LEU A 164 0.01 -18.73 8.99
CA LEU A 164 1.01 -17.70 9.21
C LEU A 164 0.38 -16.40 9.73
N ASP A 165 -0.72 -15.97 9.14
CA ASP A 165 -1.42 -14.72 9.49
C ASP A 165 -1.98 -14.75 10.94
N ARG A 166 -2.13 -15.94 11.54
CA ARG A 166 -2.62 -16.12 12.92
C ARG A 166 -1.53 -16.38 13.95
N THR A 167 -0.29 -16.45 13.49
CA THR A 167 0.84 -16.78 14.35
C THR A 167 1.86 -15.66 14.42
N VAL A 168 3.11 -15.93 14.08
CA VAL A 168 4.24 -15.01 14.25
C VAL A 168 4.40 -14.01 13.10
N TRP A 169 3.79 -14.27 11.95
CA TRP A 169 4.06 -13.49 10.74
C TRP A 169 3.72 -12.00 10.89
N PRO A 170 2.52 -11.59 11.34
CA PRO A 170 2.21 -10.18 11.50
C PRO A 170 3.12 -9.47 12.51
N LEU A 171 3.56 -10.17 13.55
CA LEU A 171 4.48 -9.63 14.56
C LEU A 171 5.86 -9.35 13.99
N LEU A 172 6.37 -10.24 13.13
CA LEU A 172 7.70 -10.12 12.53
C LEU A 172 7.71 -9.20 11.31
N MET A 173 6.61 -9.12 10.57
CA MET A 173 6.51 -8.48 9.26
C MET A 173 5.65 -7.20 9.29
N GLY A 174 5.73 -6.42 10.38
CA GLY A 174 5.11 -5.10 10.47
C GLY A 174 3.60 -5.10 10.27
N GLY A 175 2.90 -6.11 10.79
CA GLY A 175 1.44 -6.25 10.66
C GLY A 175 0.97 -6.93 9.37
N CYS A 176 1.86 -7.35 8.48
CA CYS A 176 1.51 -7.95 7.20
C CYS A 176 0.70 -9.25 7.38
N HIS A 177 -0.41 -9.37 6.65
CA HIS A 177 -1.23 -10.57 6.50
C HIS A 177 -1.20 -11.02 5.04
N THR A 178 -0.70 -12.22 4.78
CA THR A 178 -0.45 -12.70 3.41
C THR A 178 -1.71 -13.21 2.72
N GLY A 179 -2.71 -13.63 3.48
CA GLY A 179 -3.94 -14.26 2.99
C GLY A 179 -5.16 -13.35 2.89
N ARG A 180 -5.00 -12.02 2.95
CA ARG A 180 -6.09 -11.06 2.72
C ARG A 180 -6.60 -11.13 1.29
N ASP A 181 -7.85 -10.74 1.08
CA ASP A 181 -8.44 -10.54 -0.26
C ASP A 181 -8.58 -9.03 -0.56
N PRO A 182 -7.54 -8.37 -1.05
CA PRO A 182 -7.60 -6.94 -1.31
C PRO A 182 -8.66 -6.56 -2.35
N LEU A 183 -8.99 -7.42 -3.30
CA LEU A 183 -10.02 -7.14 -4.31
C LEU A 183 -11.42 -7.17 -3.71
N GLY A 184 -11.70 -8.15 -2.85
CA GLY A 184 -12.95 -8.22 -2.10
C GLY A 184 -13.13 -6.99 -1.20
N GLU A 185 -12.07 -6.62 -0.48
CA GLU A 185 -12.06 -5.45 0.41
C GLU A 185 -12.28 -4.13 -0.34
N ILE A 186 -11.60 -3.93 -1.50
CA ILE A 186 -11.74 -2.73 -2.36
C ILE A 186 -13.18 -2.60 -2.87
N ARG A 187 -13.79 -3.71 -3.32
CA ARG A 187 -15.20 -3.71 -3.75
C ARG A 187 -16.16 -3.43 -2.61
N ALA A 188 -15.93 -4.04 -1.45
CA ALA A 188 -16.76 -3.83 -0.25
C ALA A 188 -16.72 -2.38 0.25
N ALA A 189 -15.62 -1.65 0.01
CA ALA A 189 -15.48 -0.23 0.30
C ALA A 189 -16.17 0.68 -0.74
N GLY A 190 -16.84 0.12 -1.75
CA GLY A 190 -17.59 0.86 -2.75
C GLY A 190 -16.76 1.40 -3.92
N PHE A 191 -15.59 0.83 -4.18
CA PHE A 191 -14.82 1.13 -5.38
C PHE A 191 -15.24 0.26 -6.56
N GLU A 192 -15.28 0.83 -7.75
CA GLU A 192 -15.44 0.13 -9.02
C GLU A 192 -14.06 -0.35 -9.50
N VAL A 193 -13.83 -1.67 -9.56
CA VAL A 193 -12.57 -2.24 -10.06
C VAL A 193 -12.57 -2.18 -11.59
N LEU A 194 -11.68 -1.35 -12.16
CA LEU A 194 -11.57 -1.13 -13.60
C LEU A 194 -10.61 -2.12 -14.26
N ARG A 195 -9.48 -2.39 -13.61
CA ARG A 195 -8.43 -3.26 -14.13
C ARG A 195 -7.76 -4.01 -12.98
N VAL A 196 -7.50 -5.28 -13.19
CA VAL A 196 -6.74 -6.11 -12.25
C VAL A 196 -5.93 -7.16 -12.97
N ARG A 197 -4.71 -7.37 -12.49
CA ARG A 197 -3.80 -8.45 -12.89
C ARG A 197 -3.35 -9.21 -11.66
N ARG A 198 -3.54 -10.54 -11.67
CA ARG A 198 -2.99 -11.42 -10.63
C ARG A 198 -1.57 -11.81 -11.00
N LEU A 199 -0.68 -11.82 -10.03
CA LEU A 199 0.76 -11.96 -10.20
C LEU A 199 1.31 -12.99 -9.24
N LYS A 200 2.48 -13.50 -9.58
CA LYS A 200 3.42 -14.17 -8.66
C LYS A 200 4.67 -13.29 -8.54
N VAL A 201 5.04 -12.91 -7.34
CA VAL A 201 6.21 -12.06 -7.09
C VAL A 201 7.16 -12.75 -6.10
N PRO A 202 8.43 -12.96 -6.45
CA PRO A 202 9.02 -12.79 -7.78
C PRO A 202 8.42 -13.77 -8.79
N GLU A 203 8.45 -13.41 -10.08
CA GLU A 203 7.87 -14.24 -11.15
C GLU A 203 8.57 -15.60 -11.24
N ARG A 204 9.91 -15.59 -11.11
CA ARG A 204 10.75 -16.79 -11.12
C ARG A 204 11.15 -17.20 -9.71
N GLY A 205 11.37 -18.50 -9.49
CA GLY A 205 11.76 -19.05 -8.20
C GLY A 205 10.60 -19.72 -7.45
N PRO A 206 10.81 -20.14 -6.19
CA PRO A 206 9.81 -20.81 -5.38
C PRO A 206 8.62 -19.90 -5.11
N THR A 207 7.45 -20.51 -4.92
CA THR A 207 6.25 -19.77 -4.50
C THR A 207 6.21 -19.68 -2.99
N LEU A 208 6.39 -18.47 -2.46
CA LEU A 208 6.32 -18.16 -1.03
C LEU A 208 4.88 -17.73 -0.65
N PRO A 209 4.52 -17.73 0.62
CA PRO A 209 3.22 -17.21 1.08
C PRO A 209 2.95 -15.76 0.66
N THR A 210 3.98 -14.95 0.48
CA THR A 210 3.91 -13.56 -0.01
C THR A 210 3.93 -13.44 -1.53
N SER A 211 4.14 -14.53 -2.27
CA SER A 211 4.26 -14.47 -3.74
C SER A 211 2.96 -14.13 -4.46
N PRO A 212 1.77 -14.61 -4.05
CA PRO A 212 0.53 -14.19 -4.68
C PRO A 212 0.30 -12.70 -4.48
N ALA A 213 0.10 -11.97 -5.56
CA ALA A 213 -0.12 -10.54 -5.55
C ALA A 213 -1.17 -10.12 -6.57
N VAL A 214 -1.71 -8.93 -6.40
CA VAL A 214 -2.62 -8.28 -7.34
C VAL A 214 -2.11 -6.86 -7.61
N LEU A 215 -2.16 -6.46 -8.87
CA LEU A 215 -1.88 -5.11 -9.33
C LEU A 215 -3.08 -4.63 -10.11
N GLY A 216 -3.56 -3.43 -9.83
CA GLY A 216 -4.76 -2.96 -10.49
C GLY A 216 -5.11 -1.51 -10.21
N MET A 217 -6.29 -1.17 -10.74
CA MET A 217 -6.88 0.16 -10.66
C MET A 217 -8.37 0.02 -10.37
N ALA A 218 -8.85 0.85 -9.47
CA ALA A 218 -10.26 1.00 -9.16
C ALA A 218 -10.62 2.49 -9.16
N ARG A 219 -11.89 2.81 -9.25
CA ARG A 219 -12.41 4.18 -9.29
C ARG A 219 -13.37 4.41 -8.13
N ARG A 220 -13.29 5.57 -7.50
CA ARG A 220 -14.40 6.09 -6.70
C ARG A 220 -15.54 6.46 -7.66
N PRO A 221 -16.76 5.90 -7.54
CA PRO A 221 -17.92 6.35 -8.35
C PRO A 221 -18.10 7.87 -8.27
N ALA A 222 -18.69 8.44 -9.30
CA ALA A 222 -18.92 9.90 -9.44
C ALA A 222 -20.29 10.34 -8.89
N ASP A 223 -20.84 9.54 -7.99
CA ASP A 223 -22.14 9.76 -7.32
C ASP A 223 -22.20 11.00 -6.44
#